data_27fcd7e24a64fe465c49a76127a2980e
#
_entry.id   27fcd7e24a64fe465c49a76127a2980e
#
_cell.length_a   1.000
_cell.length_b   1.000
_cell.length_c   1.000
_cell.angle_alpha   90.00
_cell.angle_beta   90.00
_cell.angle_gamma   90.00
#
_symmetry.space_group_name_H-M   'P 1'
#
loop_
_entity.id
_entity.type
_entity.pdbx_description
1 polymer ?
#
loop_
_entity_poly.entity_id
_entity_poly.type
_entity_poly.pdbx_seq_one_letter_code
_entity_poly.pdbx_strand_id
1 'polypeptide(L)'
;MKPENIEKINHSFEIQAPNFESKSVNFTKEEYLNYTISCVAPCKENTLLEIAAGTCACGRSFAPLVQTVVCLDATVPMLQIGQQEADKEDLSNMVFVKGYAEELPFLDNSFDIVFSRLAFHHFTDVTAAFSEMVRVLKPGGKLVMIDMEAADELLRKTEDEIETQRDPSHVKNLSKAI
;
A
#
# COMPACT_ATOMS: atom_id res chain seq x y z
N MET A 1 14.45 12.40 -2.96
CA MET A 1 13.27 12.35 -3.86
C MET A 1 13.13 13.69 -4.60
N LYS A 2 12.73 13.72 -5.89
CA LYS A 2 12.43 15.00 -6.57
C LYS A 2 11.03 15.43 -6.17
N PRO A 3 10.85 16.62 -5.56
CA PRO A 3 9.55 17.08 -5.07
C PRO A 3 8.43 17.04 -6.13
N GLU A 4 8.78 17.38 -7.38
CA GLU A 4 7.84 17.40 -8.52
C GLU A 4 7.17 16.06 -8.84
N ASN A 5 7.85 14.93 -8.60
CA ASN A 5 7.27 13.62 -8.86
C ASN A 5 6.27 13.22 -7.78
N ILE A 6 6.55 13.56 -6.51
CA ILE A 6 5.64 13.31 -5.40
C ILE A 6 4.33 14.08 -5.57
N GLU A 7 4.43 15.37 -5.95
CA GLU A 7 3.25 16.21 -6.17
C GLU A 7 2.37 15.66 -7.28
N LYS A 8 2.96 15.15 -8.38
CA LYS A 8 2.20 14.51 -9.46
C LYS A 8 1.50 13.23 -9.01
N ILE A 9 2.20 12.37 -8.26
CA ILE A 9 1.64 11.12 -7.74
C ILE A 9 0.48 11.43 -6.80
N ASN A 10 0.68 12.31 -5.82
CA ASN A 10 -0.35 12.71 -4.89
C ASN A 10 -1.56 13.31 -5.60
N HIS A 11 -1.34 14.20 -6.57
CA HIS A 11 -2.42 14.83 -7.32
C HIS A 11 -3.24 13.80 -8.14
N SER A 12 -2.58 12.81 -8.75
CA SER A 12 -3.27 11.72 -9.45
C SER A 12 -4.20 10.96 -8.49
N PHE A 13 -3.71 10.57 -7.31
CA PHE A 13 -4.50 9.86 -6.32
C PHE A 13 -5.58 10.70 -5.65
N GLU A 14 -5.37 12.02 -5.47
CA GLU A 14 -6.42 12.93 -5.03
C GLU A 14 -7.63 12.93 -5.97
N ILE A 15 -7.38 12.92 -7.29
CA ILE A 15 -8.43 12.87 -8.31
C ILE A 15 -9.13 11.49 -8.30
N GLN A 16 -8.40 10.42 -8.10
CA GLN A 16 -8.92 9.05 -8.11
C GLN A 16 -9.71 8.71 -6.83
N ALA A 17 -9.39 9.32 -5.70
CA ALA A 17 -9.90 8.95 -4.38
C ALA A 17 -11.43 8.77 -4.31
N PRO A 18 -12.28 9.68 -4.84
CA PRO A 18 -13.74 9.56 -4.72
C PRO A 18 -14.33 8.30 -5.38
N ASN A 19 -13.62 7.71 -6.34
CA ASN A 19 -14.07 6.55 -7.11
C ASN A 19 -13.18 5.32 -6.95
N PHE A 20 -12.21 5.37 -6.03
CA PHE A 20 -11.15 4.35 -5.92
C PHE A 20 -11.69 2.96 -5.57
N GLU A 21 -12.75 2.88 -4.77
CA GLU A 21 -13.44 1.62 -4.44
C GLU A 21 -14.65 1.34 -5.36
N SER A 22 -14.78 2.05 -6.48
CA SER A 22 -15.87 1.80 -7.41
C SER A 22 -15.77 0.39 -8.02
N LYS A 23 -16.94 -0.18 -8.40
CA LYS A 23 -17.01 -1.54 -8.99
C LYS A 23 -16.19 -1.74 -10.26
N SER A 24 -15.75 -0.67 -10.91
CA SER A 24 -14.88 -0.71 -12.08
C SER A 24 -13.42 -0.99 -11.72
N VAL A 25 -13.01 -0.71 -10.47
CA VAL A 25 -11.67 -0.98 -9.96
C VAL A 25 -11.72 -2.25 -9.12
N ASN A 26 -11.32 -3.37 -9.70
CA ASN A 26 -11.47 -4.72 -9.11
C ASN A 26 -10.53 -5.02 -7.91
N PHE A 27 -9.72 -4.07 -7.46
CA PHE A 27 -8.67 -4.32 -6.45
C PHE A 27 -9.21 -4.63 -5.05
N THR A 28 -10.47 -4.28 -4.76
CA THR A 28 -11.13 -4.49 -3.46
C THR A 28 -12.07 -5.70 -3.43
N LYS A 29 -12.05 -6.56 -4.46
CA LYS A 29 -12.85 -7.79 -4.46
C LYS A 29 -12.46 -8.69 -3.29
N GLU A 30 -13.44 -9.28 -2.67
CA GLU A 30 -13.29 -10.14 -1.50
C GLU A 30 -12.30 -11.29 -1.74
N GLU A 31 -12.28 -11.90 -2.92
CA GLU A 31 -11.35 -12.98 -3.26
C GLU A 31 -9.88 -12.52 -3.20
N TYR A 32 -9.57 -11.29 -3.65
CA TYR A 32 -8.22 -10.73 -3.60
C TYR A 32 -7.83 -10.33 -2.18
N LEU A 33 -8.76 -9.79 -1.40
CA LEU A 33 -8.53 -9.48 0.01
C LEU A 33 -8.27 -10.77 0.81
N ASN A 34 -9.07 -11.81 0.61
CA ASN A 34 -8.89 -13.11 1.26
C ASN A 34 -7.57 -13.77 0.87
N TYR A 35 -7.17 -13.70 -0.41
CA TYR A 35 -5.86 -14.16 -0.85
C TYR A 35 -4.74 -13.38 -0.14
N THR A 36 -4.84 -12.06 -0.07
CA THR A 36 -3.88 -11.19 0.62
C THR A 36 -3.77 -11.57 2.10
N ILE A 37 -4.88 -11.77 2.80
CA ILE A 37 -4.91 -12.22 4.19
C ILE A 37 -4.20 -13.56 4.34
N SER A 38 -4.42 -14.49 3.42
CA SER A 38 -3.76 -15.80 3.45
C SER A 38 -2.25 -15.72 3.30
N CYS A 39 -1.74 -14.79 2.47
CA CYS A 39 -0.31 -14.53 2.30
C CYS A 39 0.31 -13.93 3.56
N VAL A 40 -0.39 -12.98 4.18
CA VAL A 40 0.07 -12.30 5.39
C VAL A 40 0.00 -13.24 6.61
N ALA A 41 -1.02 -14.10 6.69
CA ALA A 41 -1.28 -15.02 7.81
C ALA A 41 -1.15 -14.30 9.18
N PRO A 42 -2.02 -13.31 9.48
CA PRO A 42 -1.98 -12.53 10.71
C PRO A 42 -2.43 -13.34 11.93
N CYS A 43 -2.09 -12.87 13.14
CA CYS A 43 -2.68 -13.32 14.40
C CYS A 43 -3.14 -12.15 15.26
N LYS A 44 -3.98 -12.42 16.26
CA LYS A 44 -4.67 -11.40 17.08
C LYS A 44 -3.74 -10.43 17.82
N GLU A 45 -2.55 -10.86 18.14
CA GLU A 45 -1.55 -10.10 18.88
C GLU A 45 -0.71 -9.18 17.98
N ASN A 46 -0.81 -9.35 16.66
CA ASN A 46 0.03 -8.60 15.74
C ASN A 46 -0.36 -7.11 15.65
N THR A 47 0.66 -6.28 15.56
CA THR A 47 0.58 -4.91 15.05
C THR A 47 0.96 -4.93 13.58
N LEU A 48 0.08 -4.44 12.70
CA LEU A 48 0.26 -4.43 11.25
C LEU A 48 0.42 -2.99 10.74
N LEU A 49 1.43 -2.75 9.91
CA LEU A 49 1.58 -1.53 9.13
C LEU A 49 1.27 -1.83 7.66
N GLU A 50 0.26 -1.16 7.11
CA GLU A 50 0.00 -1.09 5.67
C GLU A 50 0.61 0.19 5.10
N ILE A 51 1.50 0.04 4.10
CA ILE A 51 2.20 1.15 3.45
C ILE A 51 1.59 1.39 2.08
N ALA A 52 1.36 2.66 1.75
CA ALA A 52 0.60 3.14 0.60
C ALA A 52 -0.80 2.49 0.58
N ALA A 53 -1.49 2.67 1.71
CA ALA A 53 -2.74 1.99 2.01
C ALA A 53 -3.93 2.44 1.15
N GLY A 54 -3.81 3.58 0.44
CA GLY A 54 -4.91 4.16 -0.33
C GLY A 54 -6.13 4.39 0.56
N THR A 55 -7.28 3.84 0.17
CA THR A 55 -8.53 3.88 0.95
C THR A 55 -8.57 2.83 2.08
N CYS A 56 -7.45 2.18 2.37
CA CYS A 56 -7.26 1.21 3.47
C CYS A 56 -8.19 -0.02 3.38
N ALA A 57 -8.60 -0.43 2.18
CA ALA A 57 -9.49 -1.58 2.02
C ALA A 57 -8.86 -2.89 2.54
N CYS A 58 -7.55 -3.09 2.34
CA CYS A 58 -6.84 -4.21 2.94
C CYS A 58 -6.75 -4.05 4.45
N GLY A 59 -6.35 -2.88 4.96
CA GLY A 59 -6.28 -2.60 6.39
C GLY A 59 -7.58 -2.89 7.11
N ARG A 60 -8.72 -2.48 6.55
CA ARG A 60 -10.06 -2.81 7.08
C ARG A 60 -10.29 -4.31 7.14
N SER A 61 -9.89 -5.05 6.11
CA SER A 61 -10.00 -6.52 6.09
C SER A 61 -9.11 -7.21 7.12
N PHE A 62 -7.98 -6.61 7.49
CA PHE A 62 -7.08 -7.11 8.54
C PHE A 62 -7.53 -6.71 9.95
N ALA A 63 -8.23 -5.60 10.12
CA ALA A 63 -8.57 -5.06 11.44
C ALA A 63 -9.27 -6.08 12.37
N PRO A 64 -10.21 -6.92 11.91
CA PRO A 64 -10.81 -7.96 12.75
C PRO A 64 -9.83 -9.08 13.15
N LEU A 65 -8.66 -9.18 12.56
CA LEU A 65 -7.73 -10.32 12.68
C LEU A 65 -6.46 -10.01 13.48
N VAL A 66 -6.21 -8.73 13.79
CA VAL A 66 -4.99 -8.24 14.45
C VAL A 66 -5.31 -7.34 15.64
N GLN A 67 -4.30 -6.99 16.44
CA GLN A 67 -4.44 -6.06 17.55
C GLN A 67 -4.66 -4.62 17.07
N THR A 68 -3.84 -4.19 16.11
CA THR A 68 -3.87 -2.81 15.57
C THR A 68 -3.43 -2.82 14.12
N VAL A 69 -4.11 -2.03 13.30
CA VAL A 69 -3.73 -1.73 11.93
C VAL A 69 -3.33 -0.26 11.85
N VAL A 70 -2.12 0.01 11.36
CA VAL A 70 -1.69 1.36 11.00
C VAL A 70 -1.68 1.46 9.48
N CYS A 71 -2.48 2.36 8.92
CA CYS A 71 -2.56 2.64 7.49
C CYS A 71 -1.79 3.92 7.20
N LEU A 72 -0.69 3.81 6.45
CA LEU A 72 0.11 4.96 6.01
C LEU A 72 -0.09 5.20 4.53
N ASP A 73 -0.41 6.44 4.18
CA ASP A 73 -0.49 6.90 2.78
C ASP A 73 -0.03 8.35 2.65
N ALA A 74 0.47 8.70 1.48
CA ALA A 74 0.89 10.06 1.18
C ALA A 74 -0.30 10.99 0.89
N THR A 75 -1.46 10.42 0.51
CA THR A 75 -2.64 11.12 -0.02
C THR A 75 -3.73 11.22 1.05
N VAL A 76 -3.89 12.39 1.63
CA VAL A 76 -4.88 12.63 2.71
C VAL A 76 -6.31 12.28 2.31
N PRO A 77 -6.84 12.66 1.13
CA PRO A 77 -8.18 12.26 0.69
C PRO A 77 -8.40 10.74 0.69
N MET A 78 -7.39 9.94 0.34
CA MET A 78 -7.47 8.47 0.42
C MET A 78 -7.68 8.00 1.85
N LEU A 79 -6.86 8.47 2.79
CA LEU A 79 -6.96 8.13 4.21
C LEU A 79 -8.31 8.57 4.82
N GLN A 80 -8.84 9.73 4.41
CA GLN A 80 -10.14 10.20 4.87
C GLN A 80 -11.28 9.28 4.45
N ILE A 81 -11.24 8.75 3.22
CA ILE A 81 -12.20 7.74 2.76
C ILE A 81 -12.03 6.45 3.58
N GLY A 82 -10.79 6.00 3.75
CA GLY A 82 -10.49 4.80 4.56
C GLY A 82 -11.02 4.91 5.99
N GLN A 83 -10.87 6.07 6.62
CA GLN A 83 -11.40 6.34 7.95
C GLN A 83 -12.94 6.31 7.96
N GLN A 84 -13.60 6.97 7.01
CA GLN A 84 -15.05 6.97 6.92
C GLN A 84 -15.63 5.57 6.71
N GLU A 85 -14.98 4.74 5.90
CA GLU A 85 -15.42 3.35 5.71
C GLU A 85 -15.14 2.50 6.96
N ALA A 86 -14.00 2.69 7.65
CA ALA A 86 -13.71 2.02 8.92
C ALA A 86 -14.73 2.37 10.01
N ASP A 87 -15.14 3.65 10.10
CA ASP A 87 -16.17 4.11 11.03
C ASP A 87 -17.54 3.45 10.76
N LYS A 88 -17.90 3.24 9.47
CA LYS A 88 -19.14 2.54 9.09
C LYS A 88 -19.11 1.04 9.43
N GLU A 89 -17.91 0.47 9.46
CA GLU A 89 -17.66 -0.95 9.77
C GLU A 89 -17.37 -1.17 11.27
N ASP A 90 -17.48 -0.13 12.12
CA ASP A 90 -17.16 -0.17 13.56
C ASP A 90 -15.74 -0.66 13.90
N LEU A 91 -14.76 -0.36 13.05
CA LEU A 91 -13.37 -0.78 13.21
C LEU A 91 -12.59 0.25 14.07
N SER A 92 -12.50 0.00 15.37
CA SER A 92 -11.90 0.94 16.33
C SER A 92 -10.38 0.77 16.53
N ASN A 93 -9.76 -0.25 15.93
CA ASN A 93 -8.34 -0.56 16.08
C ASN A 93 -7.50 -0.16 14.86
N MET A 94 -7.96 0.84 14.09
CA MET A 94 -7.25 1.39 12.95
C MET A 94 -6.70 2.78 13.24
N VAL A 95 -5.49 3.05 12.75
CA VAL A 95 -4.80 4.34 12.85
C VAL A 95 -4.40 4.79 11.45
N PHE A 96 -4.70 6.05 11.11
CA PHE A 96 -4.45 6.61 9.79
C PHE A 96 -3.33 7.65 9.87
N VAL A 97 -2.25 7.44 9.12
CA VAL A 97 -1.03 8.25 9.19
C VAL A 97 -0.66 8.76 7.81
N LYS A 98 -0.57 10.09 7.66
CA LYS A 98 0.03 10.67 6.45
C LYS A 98 1.54 10.49 6.50
N GLY A 99 2.12 9.89 5.46
CA GLY A 99 3.57 9.70 5.35
C GLY A 99 3.98 9.13 4.01
N TYR A 100 5.29 9.04 3.81
CA TYR A 100 5.90 8.48 2.61
C TYR A 100 6.59 7.17 2.94
N ALA A 101 6.57 6.23 2.00
CA ALA A 101 7.17 4.91 2.16
C ALA A 101 8.69 4.99 2.36
N GLU A 102 9.33 5.99 1.74
CA GLU A 102 10.78 6.21 1.77
C GLU A 102 11.29 6.86 3.06
N GLU A 103 10.39 7.33 3.94
CA GLU A 103 10.72 7.96 5.22
C GLU A 103 9.57 7.72 6.21
N LEU A 104 9.55 6.52 6.81
CA LEU A 104 8.47 6.11 7.70
C LEU A 104 8.57 6.81 9.08
N PRO A 105 7.50 7.48 9.56
CA PRO A 105 7.51 8.22 10.83
C PRO A 105 7.36 7.30 12.06
N PHE A 106 8.03 6.15 12.05
CA PHE A 106 7.96 5.15 13.09
C PHE A 106 9.37 4.78 13.59
N LEU A 107 9.43 4.31 14.83
CA LEU A 107 10.67 3.80 15.41
C LEU A 107 11.04 2.45 14.79
N ASP A 108 12.31 2.07 14.92
CA ASP A 108 12.80 0.74 14.53
C ASP A 108 12.04 -0.36 15.28
N ASN A 109 11.83 -1.51 14.63
CA ASN A 109 11.24 -2.69 15.24
C ASN A 109 9.86 -2.45 15.89
N SER A 110 8.99 -1.68 15.23
CA SER A 110 7.68 -1.29 15.76
C SER A 110 6.55 -2.25 15.41
N PHE A 111 6.65 -2.97 14.27
CA PHE A 111 5.55 -3.75 13.72
C PHE A 111 5.89 -5.24 13.60
N ASP A 112 4.90 -6.10 13.88
CA ASP A 112 5.00 -7.55 13.68
C ASP A 112 4.84 -7.93 12.21
N ILE A 113 4.03 -7.13 11.48
CA ILE A 113 3.77 -7.30 10.05
C ILE A 113 3.91 -5.94 9.37
N VAL A 114 4.71 -5.90 8.30
CA VAL A 114 4.78 -4.76 7.37
C VAL A 114 4.31 -5.25 6.01
N PHE A 115 3.32 -4.57 5.46
CA PHE A 115 2.59 -5.01 4.28
C PHE A 115 2.42 -3.85 3.29
N SER A 116 2.55 -4.16 1.99
CA SER A 116 2.22 -3.23 0.91
C SER A 116 1.65 -3.99 -0.28
N ARG A 117 0.64 -3.43 -0.93
CA ARG A 117 -0.05 -4.08 -2.04
C ARG A 117 -0.34 -3.10 -3.16
N LEU A 118 0.09 -3.45 -4.39
CA LEU A 118 -0.14 -2.68 -5.62
C LEU A 118 0.32 -1.21 -5.50
N ALA A 119 1.52 -0.99 -4.95
CA ALA A 119 2.02 0.35 -4.65
C ALA A 119 3.48 0.58 -5.05
N PHE A 120 4.31 -0.45 -5.06
CA PHE A 120 5.75 -0.31 -5.33
C PHE A 120 6.05 0.26 -6.72
N HIS A 121 5.19 0.00 -7.70
CA HIS A 121 5.31 0.56 -9.05
C HIS A 121 5.05 2.08 -9.11
N HIS A 122 4.61 2.70 -8.00
CA HIS A 122 4.50 4.15 -7.84
C HIS A 122 5.67 4.77 -7.07
N PHE A 123 6.50 3.97 -6.39
CA PHE A 123 7.59 4.52 -5.57
C PHE A 123 8.73 5.06 -6.42
N THR A 124 9.20 6.24 -6.06
CA THR A 124 10.31 6.90 -6.77
C THR A 124 11.68 6.37 -6.32
N ASP A 125 11.77 5.88 -5.09
CA ASP A 125 12.95 5.21 -4.53
C ASP A 125 12.54 3.91 -3.81
N VAL A 126 12.41 2.85 -4.60
CA VAL A 126 12.03 1.51 -4.12
C VAL A 126 13.01 0.99 -3.06
N THR A 127 14.32 1.33 -3.19
CA THR A 127 15.35 0.87 -2.26
C THR A 127 15.20 1.55 -0.90
N ALA A 128 14.96 2.86 -0.89
CA ALA A 128 14.69 3.59 0.36
C ALA A 128 13.42 3.07 1.03
N ALA A 129 12.32 2.92 0.28
CA ALA A 129 11.07 2.38 0.81
C ALA A 129 11.25 0.98 1.41
N PHE A 130 11.93 0.08 0.70
CA PHE A 130 12.22 -1.27 1.20
C PHE A 130 13.06 -1.24 2.48
N SER A 131 14.09 -0.38 2.53
CA SER A 131 14.96 -0.24 3.70
C SER A 131 14.17 0.25 4.93
N GLU A 132 13.26 1.19 4.76
CA GLU A 132 12.38 1.67 5.82
C GLU A 132 11.41 0.59 6.30
N MET A 133 10.82 -0.20 5.37
CA MET A 133 9.97 -1.34 5.72
C MET A 133 10.72 -2.35 6.60
N VAL A 134 11.97 -2.66 6.24
CA VAL A 134 12.81 -3.57 7.03
C VAL A 134 13.16 -2.94 8.39
N ARG A 135 13.48 -1.64 8.44
CA ARG A 135 13.83 -0.93 9.69
C ARG A 135 12.72 -0.97 10.72
N VAL A 136 11.47 -0.72 10.30
CA VAL A 136 10.33 -0.68 11.22
C VAL A 136 9.79 -2.06 11.57
N LEU A 137 10.20 -3.10 10.84
CA LEU A 137 9.80 -4.49 11.10
C LEU A 137 10.56 -5.05 12.30
N LYS A 138 9.84 -5.70 13.22
CA LYS A 138 10.45 -6.41 14.36
C LYS A 138 11.29 -7.59 13.90
N PRO A 139 12.36 -7.97 14.63
CA PRO A 139 13.06 -9.23 14.39
C PRO A 139 12.09 -10.43 14.42
N GLY A 140 12.10 -11.24 13.36
CA GLY A 140 11.17 -12.36 13.20
C GLY A 140 9.77 -11.97 12.71
N GLY A 141 9.53 -10.70 12.44
CA GLY A 141 8.30 -10.19 11.82
C GLY A 141 8.16 -10.60 10.35
N LYS A 142 7.01 -10.33 9.79
CA LYS A 142 6.68 -10.67 8.39
C LYS A 142 6.67 -9.43 7.52
N LEU A 143 7.45 -9.46 6.43
CA LEU A 143 7.37 -8.47 5.35
C LEU A 143 6.63 -9.10 4.17
N VAL A 144 5.53 -8.49 3.75
CA VAL A 144 4.72 -8.99 2.63
C VAL A 144 4.52 -7.88 1.60
N MET A 145 4.93 -8.16 0.37
CA MET A 145 4.73 -7.27 -0.77
C MET A 145 3.96 -8.02 -1.86
N ILE A 146 2.89 -7.41 -2.34
CA ILE A 146 2.09 -7.90 -3.46
C ILE A 146 2.04 -6.79 -4.50
N ASP A 147 2.59 -7.03 -5.68
CA ASP A 147 2.60 -6.03 -6.74
C ASP A 147 2.48 -6.65 -8.12
N MET A 148 2.31 -5.80 -9.12
CA MET A 148 2.30 -6.18 -10.52
C MET A 148 3.72 -6.55 -10.96
N GLU A 149 3.81 -7.59 -11.74
CA GLU A 149 5.03 -8.00 -12.40
C GLU A 149 4.83 -7.98 -13.91
N ALA A 150 5.77 -7.41 -14.63
CA ALA A 150 5.77 -7.51 -16.10
C ALA A 150 5.88 -8.98 -16.51
N ALA A 151 4.99 -9.43 -17.41
CA ALA A 151 4.96 -10.81 -17.88
C ALA A 151 6.27 -11.23 -18.58
N ASP A 152 6.92 -10.26 -19.22
CA ASP A 152 8.14 -10.45 -20.01
C ASP A 152 8.99 -9.18 -20.01
N GLU A 153 10.30 -9.32 -19.91
CA GLU A 153 11.23 -8.18 -19.94
C GLU A 153 11.15 -7.39 -21.27
N LEU A 154 10.86 -8.09 -22.39
CA LEU A 154 10.70 -7.45 -23.68
C LEU A 154 9.41 -6.60 -23.73
N LEU A 155 8.33 -7.08 -23.11
CA LEU A 155 7.04 -6.40 -23.05
C LEU A 155 7.00 -5.31 -21.99
N ARG A 156 7.88 -5.35 -20.99
CA ARG A 156 7.87 -4.42 -19.84
C ARG A 156 7.82 -2.96 -20.26
N LYS A 157 8.61 -2.57 -21.26
CA LYS A 157 8.60 -1.17 -21.74
C LYS A 157 7.23 -0.76 -22.28
N THR A 158 6.61 -1.64 -23.04
CA THR A 158 5.28 -1.39 -23.62
C THR A 158 4.23 -1.36 -22.51
N GLU A 159 4.32 -2.25 -21.53
CA GLU A 159 3.44 -2.27 -20.36
C GLU A 159 3.61 -0.98 -19.53
N ASP A 160 4.85 -0.54 -19.25
CA ASP A 160 5.13 0.70 -18.54
C ASP A 160 4.61 1.93 -19.31
N GLU A 161 4.74 1.97 -20.64
CA GLU A 161 4.21 3.05 -21.47
C GLU A 161 2.67 3.10 -21.43
N ILE A 162 2.01 1.95 -21.51
CA ILE A 162 0.55 1.85 -21.41
C ILE A 162 0.07 2.26 -20.01
N GLU A 163 0.71 1.73 -18.96
CA GLU A 163 0.36 2.05 -17.58
C GLU A 163 0.57 3.53 -17.26
N THR A 164 1.66 4.14 -17.74
CA THR A 164 1.92 5.58 -17.56
C THR A 164 0.86 6.45 -18.27
N GLN A 165 0.29 5.99 -19.40
CA GLN A 165 -0.80 6.70 -20.06
C GLN A 165 -2.13 6.52 -19.31
N ARG A 166 -2.38 5.36 -18.74
CA ARG A 166 -3.56 5.05 -17.96
C ARG A 166 -3.55 5.73 -16.59
N ASP A 167 -2.40 5.72 -15.94
CA ASP A 167 -2.16 6.28 -14.61
C ASP A 167 -0.85 7.10 -14.60
N PRO A 168 -0.93 8.43 -14.57
CA PRO A 168 0.25 9.30 -14.54
C PRO A 168 1.12 9.15 -13.29
N SER A 169 0.65 8.44 -12.26
CA SER A 169 1.41 8.11 -11.05
C SER A 169 2.31 6.89 -11.21
N HIS A 170 2.11 6.08 -12.27
CA HIS A 170 2.94 4.93 -12.56
C HIS A 170 4.40 5.32 -12.80
N VAL A 171 5.33 4.66 -12.13
CA VAL A 171 6.77 4.88 -12.29
C VAL A 171 7.39 3.75 -13.08
N LYS A 172 7.22 2.49 -12.62
CA LYS A 172 7.81 1.33 -13.28
C LYS A 172 7.28 0.02 -12.69
N ASN A 173 6.95 -0.94 -13.54
CA ASN A 173 6.67 -2.30 -13.12
C ASN A 173 7.91 -2.98 -12.53
N LEU A 174 7.72 -3.77 -11.49
CA LEU A 174 8.78 -4.58 -10.91
C LEU A 174 9.16 -5.73 -11.85
N SER A 175 10.37 -6.23 -11.71
CA SER A 175 10.85 -7.42 -12.42
C SER A 175 11.45 -8.41 -11.42
N LYS A 176 11.44 -9.70 -11.78
CA LYS A 176 12.08 -10.78 -10.99
C LYS A 176 13.61 -10.73 -11.00
N ALA A 177 14.21 -9.95 -11.90
CA ALA A 177 15.66 -9.81 -11.92
C ALA A 177 16.10 -8.98 -10.71
N ILE A 178 16.58 -9.68 -9.72
CA ILE A 178 17.33 -9.16 -8.58
C ILE A 178 18.81 -9.17 -8.94
#